data_794292b5c52462d901550a5c4eea71ad
#
_entry.id   794292b5c52462d901550a5c4eea71ad
#
_cell.length_a   1.000
_cell.length_b   1.000
_cell.length_c   1.000
_cell.angle_alpha   90.00
_cell.angle_beta   90.00
_cell.angle_gamma   90.00
#
_symmetry.space_group_name_H-M   'P 1'
#
loop_
_entity.id
_entity.type
_entity.pdbx_description
1 polymer ?
#
loop_
_entity_poly.entity_id
_entity_poly.type
_entity_poly.pdbx_seq_one_letter_code
_entity_poly.pdbx_strand_id
1 'polypeptide(L)'
;ENGGERPAVLQGGALMRAVILDTGVANLSSLAFAVKRLGVEPIITREAAEIRAADRIFLPGVGTARAAMAAIEERGLADLIREATQPVLGICLGEQILGRRSEETGGVDLLGLIDADVRTLRADGLPLPHMGWNRVYPEDTPHARLLFRGIEAGDWFYFVHSYAMPTGACPTARCTYGAEVTAAAAHANFMGLQFHPERSGRAGARLIANFLGIEA
;
A
#
# COMPACT_ATOMS: atom_id res chain seq x y z
N GLU A 1 10.47 -35.68 2.83
CA GLU A 1 11.45 -34.62 3.16
C GLU A 1 10.71 -33.29 3.10
N ASN A 2 10.38 -32.76 4.29
CA ASN A 2 9.74 -31.44 4.44
C ASN A 2 10.81 -30.38 4.13
N GLY A 3 10.75 -29.78 2.95
CA GLY A 3 11.48 -28.57 2.61
C GLY A 3 10.90 -27.39 3.37
N GLY A 4 11.25 -27.25 4.65
CA GLY A 4 10.92 -26.07 5.42
C GLY A 4 11.65 -24.88 4.82
N GLU A 5 10.88 -23.97 4.19
CA GLU A 5 11.39 -22.67 3.75
C GLU A 5 12.00 -21.96 4.95
N ARG A 6 13.24 -21.50 4.80
CA ARG A 6 13.90 -20.72 5.86
C ARG A 6 13.21 -19.37 5.97
N PRO A 7 12.89 -18.89 7.18
CA PRO A 7 12.31 -17.56 7.35
C PRO A 7 13.24 -16.49 6.77
N ALA A 8 12.67 -15.47 6.16
CA ALA A 8 13.44 -14.34 5.62
C ALA A 8 14.16 -13.60 6.74
N VAL A 9 15.45 -13.38 6.55
CA VAL A 9 16.35 -12.79 7.54
C VAL A 9 16.86 -11.46 6.99
N LEU A 10 16.85 -10.41 7.81
CA LEU A 10 17.49 -9.14 7.50
C LEU A 10 19.02 -9.32 7.35
N GLN A 11 19.67 -8.40 6.60
CA GLN A 11 21.14 -8.34 6.60
C GLN A 11 21.62 -8.13 8.05
N GLY A 12 22.20 -9.17 8.66
CA GLY A 12 22.61 -9.16 10.07
C GLY A 12 22.03 -10.29 10.92
N GLY A 13 21.21 -11.20 10.36
CA GLY A 13 20.74 -12.42 11.06
C GLY A 13 19.47 -12.26 11.89
N ALA A 14 18.88 -11.07 12.00
CA ALA A 14 17.60 -10.87 12.68
C ALA A 14 16.43 -11.27 11.77
N LEU A 15 15.37 -11.83 12.36
CA LEU A 15 14.12 -12.13 11.64
C LEU A 15 13.40 -10.83 11.29
N MET A 16 12.94 -10.71 10.04
CA MET A 16 12.10 -9.61 9.58
C MET A 16 10.78 -9.55 10.35
N ARG A 17 10.50 -8.42 11.00
CA ARG A 17 9.22 -8.15 11.67
C ARG A 17 8.33 -7.32 10.75
N ALA A 18 7.53 -7.99 9.93
CA ALA A 18 6.52 -7.36 9.11
C ALA A 18 5.19 -7.31 9.86
N VAL A 19 4.62 -6.12 10.04
CA VAL A 19 3.33 -5.90 10.67
C VAL A 19 2.29 -5.56 9.61
N ILE A 20 1.13 -6.16 9.68
CA ILE A 20 -0.09 -5.76 8.96
C ILE A 20 -1.04 -5.14 9.98
N LEU A 21 -1.38 -3.86 9.81
CA LEU A 21 -2.27 -3.16 10.71
C LEU A 21 -3.70 -3.73 10.64
N ASP A 22 -4.23 -4.14 11.76
CA ASP A 22 -5.64 -4.51 11.90
C ASP A 22 -6.48 -3.24 12.09
N THR A 23 -6.86 -2.61 10.99
CA THR A 23 -7.74 -1.44 10.96
C THR A 23 -9.22 -1.80 11.15
N GLY A 24 -9.57 -3.10 11.18
CA GLY A 24 -10.96 -3.59 11.28
C GLY A 24 -11.77 -3.48 9.98
N VAL A 25 -11.25 -2.88 8.93
CA VAL A 25 -11.91 -2.64 7.62
C VAL A 25 -11.00 -3.02 6.45
N ALA A 26 -10.33 -4.17 6.52
CA ALA A 26 -9.40 -4.60 5.48
C ALA A 26 -9.47 -6.10 5.21
N ASN A 27 -9.12 -6.49 3.97
CA ASN A 27 -8.90 -7.90 3.63
C ASN A 27 -7.47 -8.31 4.03
N LEU A 28 -7.27 -8.59 5.31
CA LEU A 28 -5.96 -8.91 5.88
C LEU A 28 -5.41 -10.25 5.39
N SER A 29 -6.29 -11.23 5.16
CA SER A 29 -5.88 -12.61 4.83
C SER A 29 -5.13 -12.69 3.50
N SER A 30 -5.62 -12.02 2.45
CA SER A 30 -4.97 -12.05 1.14
C SER A 30 -3.56 -11.48 1.17
N LEU A 31 -3.37 -10.36 1.88
CA LEU A 31 -2.07 -9.74 2.06
C LEU A 31 -1.16 -10.64 2.93
N ALA A 32 -1.66 -11.17 4.04
CA ALA A 32 -0.90 -12.07 4.90
C ALA A 32 -0.40 -13.31 4.13
N PHE A 33 -1.26 -13.93 3.31
CA PHE A 33 -0.85 -15.05 2.46
C PHE A 33 0.20 -14.65 1.41
N ALA A 34 0.10 -13.43 0.85
CA ALA A 34 1.10 -12.96 -0.10
C ALA A 34 2.48 -12.79 0.58
N VAL A 35 2.51 -12.22 1.78
CA VAL A 35 3.74 -12.06 2.58
C VAL A 35 4.30 -13.43 3.02
N LYS A 36 3.44 -14.35 3.48
CA LYS A 36 3.86 -15.73 3.86
C LYS A 36 4.51 -16.49 2.72
N ARG A 37 3.97 -16.38 1.49
CA ARG A 37 4.58 -17.02 0.30
C ARG A 37 6.00 -16.52 0.00
N LEU A 38 6.40 -15.38 0.54
CA LEU A 38 7.75 -14.82 0.44
C LEU A 38 8.66 -15.23 1.61
N GLY A 39 8.21 -16.18 2.45
CA GLY A 39 8.98 -16.68 3.59
C GLY A 39 8.97 -15.75 4.81
N VAL A 40 8.11 -14.75 4.87
CA VAL A 40 7.95 -13.85 6.02
C VAL A 40 6.64 -14.16 6.72
N GLU A 41 6.66 -14.42 8.03
CA GLU A 41 5.45 -14.57 8.84
C GLU A 41 4.99 -13.19 9.34
N PRO A 42 3.92 -12.59 8.80
CA PRO A 42 3.49 -11.27 9.20
C PRO A 42 2.71 -11.33 10.53
N ILE A 43 2.86 -10.29 11.34
CA ILE A 43 2.11 -10.09 12.57
C ILE A 43 0.90 -9.20 12.22
N ILE A 44 -0.31 -9.73 12.35
CA ILE A 44 -1.54 -8.93 12.22
C ILE A 44 -1.88 -8.40 13.59
N THR A 45 -1.82 -7.08 13.78
CA THR A 45 -1.98 -6.49 15.10
C THR A 45 -2.46 -5.03 15.05
N ARG A 46 -2.97 -4.56 16.17
CA ARG A 46 -3.21 -3.15 16.51
C ARG A 46 -2.45 -2.71 17.76
N GLU A 47 -1.64 -3.60 18.33
CA GLU A 47 -0.91 -3.34 19.55
C GLU A 47 0.27 -2.40 19.32
N ALA A 48 0.33 -1.27 20.04
CA ALA A 48 1.33 -0.23 19.85
C ALA A 48 2.77 -0.74 20.00
N ALA A 49 3.02 -1.67 20.89
CA ALA A 49 4.34 -2.25 21.11
C ALA A 49 4.84 -3.03 19.88
N GLU A 50 3.96 -3.83 19.26
CA GLU A 50 4.28 -4.59 18.06
C GLU A 50 4.50 -3.67 16.85
N ILE A 51 3.64 -2.63 16.71
CA ILE A 51 3.75 -1.65 15.62
C ILE A 51 5.06 -0.88 15.72
N ARG A 52 5.44 -0.40 16.91
CA ARG A 52 6.71 0.31 17.12
C ARG A 52 7.95 -0.57 16.93
N ALA A 53 7.82 -1.87 17.18
CA ALA A 53 8.91 -2.83 17.01
C ALA A 53 9.01 -3.41 15.60
N ALA A 54 8.14 -3.01 14.68
CA ALA A 54 8.12 -3.51 13.30
C ALA A 54 9.29 -2.95 12.48
N ASP A 55 9.82 -3.75 11.54
CA ASP A 55 10.75 -3.30 10.51
C ASP A 55 10.03 -2.74 9.30
N ARG A 56 8.82 -3.27 9.02
CA ARG A 56 7.94 -2.87 7.91
C ARG A 56 6.49 -2.92 8.36
N ILE A 57 5.72 -1.92 7.95
CA ILE A 57 4.30 -1.80 8.27
C ILE A 57 3.49 -1.80 6.97
N PHE A 58 2.51 -2.68 6.87
CA PHE A 58 1.48 -2.62 5.84
C PHE A 58 0.22 -1.97 6.43
N LEU A 59 -0.34 -1.02 5.69
CA LEU A 59 -1.60 -0.35 5.97
C LEU A 59 -2.60 -0.72 4.86
N PRO A 60 -3.26 -1.88 4.95
CA PRO A 60 -4.31 -2.23 4.01
C PRO A 60 -5.60 -1.47 4.32
N GLY A 61 -6.41 -1.23 3.30
CA GLY A 61 -7.73 -0.63 3.49
C GLY A 61 -8.70 -1.04 2.39
N VAL A 62 -9.96 -1.24 2.76
CA VAL A 62 -11.10 -1.44 1.84
C VAL A 62 -12.32 -0.71 2.38
N GLY A 63 -13.32 -0.46 1.51
CA GLY A 63 -14.53 0.28 1.86
C GLY A 63 -14.39 1.76 1.59
N THR A 64 -14.89 2.61 2.48
CA THR A 64 -14.90 4.07 2.33
C THR A 64 -13.85 4.75 3.22
N ALA A 65 -13.33 5.89 2.77
CA ALA A 65 -12.37 6.69 3.52
C ALA A 65 -12.91 7.07 4.92
N ARG A 66 -14.19 7.44 5.01
CA ARG A 66 -14.84 7.78 6.29
C ARG A 66 -14.85 6.61 7.27
N ALA A 67 -15.24 5.42 6.80
CA ALA A 67 -15.28 4.23 7.67
C ALA A 67 -13.87 3.82 8.11
N ALA A 68 -12.90 3.90 7.21
CA ALA A 68 -11.51 3.58 7.53
C ALA A 68 -10.92 4.54 8.56
N MET A 69 -11.10 5.85 8.39
CA MET A 69 -10.61 6.85 9.35
C MET A 69 -11.28 6.70 10.72
N ALA A 70 -12.61 6.51 10.76
CA ALA A 70 -13.32 6.27 12.03
C ALA A 70 -12.77 5.03 12.75
N ALA A 71 -12.55 3.94 12.03
CA ALA A 71 -12.00 2.72 12.61
C ALA A 71 -10.54 2.88 13.09
N ILE A 72 -9.73 3.64 12.39
CA ILE A 72 -8.35 3.97 12.76
C ILE A 72 -8.32 4.83 14.04
N GLU A 73 -9.19 5.84 14.12
CA GLU A 73 -9.33 6.71 15.29
C GLU A 73 -9.85 5.95 16.51
N GLU A 74 -10.92 5.17 16.35
CA GLU A 74 -11.50 4.33 17.42
C GLU A 74 -10.48 3.36 18.03
N ARG A 75 -9.55 2.86 17.21
CA ARG A 75 -8.50 1.93 17.63
C ARG A 75 -7.22 2.62 18.12
N GLY A 76 -7.17 3.95 18.12
CA GLY A 76 -6.00 4.72 18.53
C GLY A 76 -4.79 4.52 17.61
N LEU A 77 -5.02 4.16 16.34
CA LEU A 77 -3.94 3.87 15.37
C LEU A 77 -3.45 5.13 14.65
N ALA A 78 -4.22 6.23 14.62
CA ALA A 78 -3.88 7.42 13.84
C ALA A 78 -2.52 8.00 14.22
N ASP A 79 -2.27 8.21 15.49
CA ASP A 79 -1.00 8.77 15.97
C ASP A 79 0.15 7.77 15.84
N LEU A 80 -0.10 6.47 16.08
CA LEU A 80 0.89 5.42 15.86
C LEU A 80 1.38 5.37 14.40
N ILE A 81 0.46 5.57 13.45
CA ILE A 81 0.82 5.63 12.03
C ILE A 81 1.59 6.91 11.73
N ARG A 82 1.15 8.08 12.24
CA ARG A 82 1.82 9.36 12.04
C ARG A 82 3.23 9.40 12.61
N GLU A 83 3.43 8.76 13.74
CA GLU A 83 4.72 8.71 14.45
C GLU A 83 5.66 7.61 13.91
N ALA A 84 5.19 6.75 13.00
CA ALA A 84 5.99 5.67 12.46
C ALA A 84 7.24 6.20 11.74
N THR A 85 8.40 5.70 12.12
CA THR A 85 9.69 6.02 11.49
C THR A 85 10.16 4.94 10.52
N GLN A 86 9.67 3.73 10.69
CA GLN A 86 9.90 2.61 9.76
C GLN A 86 9.06 2.76 8.49
N PRO A 87 9.47 2.10 7.38
CA PRO A 87 8.70 2.14 6.13
C PRO A 87 7.27 1.64 6.30
N VAL A 88 6.31 2.41 5.80
CA VAL A 88 4.87 2.10 5.78
C VAL A 88 4.41 1.98 4.34
N LEU A 89 3.68 0.92 4.00
CA LEU A 89 3.08 0.70 2.68
C LEU A 89 1.55 0.67 2.79
N GLY A 90 0.89 1.74 2.33
CA GLY A 90 -0.55 1.80 2.14
C GLY A 90 -0.98 1.05 0.88
N ILE A 91 -2.06 0.25 0.95
CA ILE A 91 -2.58 -0.53 -0.17
C ILE A 91 -4.03 -0.15 -0.42
N CYS A 92 -4.35 0.27 -1.65
CA CYS A 92 -5.65 0.71 -2.13
C CYS A 92 -6.20 1.86 -1.28
N LEU A 93 -7.27 1.65 -0.50
CA LEU A 93 -7.74 2.66 0.45
C LEU A 93 -6.66 3.03 1.47
N GLY A 94 -5.75 2.10 1.82
CA GLY A 94 -4.60 2.38 2.67
C GLY A 94 -3.65 3.43 2.09
N GLU A 95 -3.45 3.46 0.77
CA GLU A 95 -2.75 4.57 0.10
C GLU A 95 -3.52 5.88 0.27
N GLN A 96 -4.82 5.86 -0.02
CA GLN A 96 -5.66 7.06 -0.01
C GLN A 96 -5.67 7.72 1.36
N ILE A 97 -5.80 6.96 2.44
CA ILE A 97 -5.83 7.51 3.81
C ILE A 97 -4.48 8.10 4.27
N LEU A 98 -3.37 7.84 3.57
CA LEU A 98 -2.12 8.58 3.78
C LEU A 98 -2.20 10.02 3.28
N GLY A 99 -3.14 10.36 2.40
CA GLY A 99 -3.38 11.72 1.89
C GLY A 99 -3.87 12.71 2.94
N ARG A 100 -4.21 13.93 2.50
CA ARG A 100 -4.73 15.00 3.38
C ARG A 100 -6.23 14.90 3.59
N ARG A 101 -6.97 14.75 2.51
CA ARG A 101 -8.43 14.78 2.49
C ARG A 101 -8.97 13.94 1.33
N SER A 102 -10.09 13.27 1.53
CA SER A 102 -10.85 12.64 0.46
C SER A 102 -12.15 13.41 0.23
N GLU A 103 -12.57 13.60 -1.02
CA GLU A 103 -13.88 14.15 -1.36
C GLU A 103 -15.01 13.11 -1.25
N GLU A 104 -14.68 11.85 -1.02
CA GLU A 104 -15.65 10.77 -0.86
C GLU A 104 -16.68 11.11 0.22
N THR A 105 -17.95 10.79 -0.04
CA THR A 105 -19.08 10.98 0.91
C THR A 105 -19.14 12.38 1.56
N GLY A 106 -18.92 13.43 0.75
CA GLY A 106 -19.00 14.83 1.21
C GLY A 106 -17.72 15.35 1.88
N GLY A 107 -16.67 14.59 1.84
CA GLY A 107 -15.34 14.98 2.34
C GLY A 107 -15.01 14.41 3.72
N VAL A 108 -13.80 13.95 3.88
CA VAL A 108 -13.23 13.45 5.14
C VAL A 108 -11.75 13.79 5.20
N ASP A 109 -11.28 14.29 6.34
CA ASP A 109 -9.86 14.53 6.58
C ASP A 109 -9.17 13.18 6.83
N LEU A 110 -7.95 13.06 6.33
CA LEU A 110 -7.16 11.83 6.34
C LEU A 110 -5.91 12.00 7.25
N LEU A 111 -4.92 11.13 7.11
CA LEU A 111 -3.74 11.14 7.98
C LEU A 111 -2.77 12.31 7.70
N GLY A 112 -2.78 12.89 6.49
CA GLY A 112 -1.96 14.05 6.12
C GLY A 112 -0.47 13.75 5.94
N LEU A 113 -0.10 12.52 5.59
CA LEU A 113 1.28 12.05 5.49
C LEU A 113 1.84 12.17 4.06
N ILE A 114 0.97 12.18 3.06
CA ILE A 114 1.28 12.49 1.66
C ILE A 114 0.51 13.76 1.29
N ASP A 115 1.20 14.74 0.71
CA ASP A 115 0.62 16.05 0.34
C ASP A 115 -0.25 15.93 -0.93
N ALA A 116 -1.35 15.19 -0.82
CA ALA A 116 -2.31 14.93 -1.89
C ALA A 116 -3.73 14.84 -1.35
N ASP A 117 -4.69 15.42 -2.08
CA ASP A 117 -6.11 15.17 -1.84
C ASP A 117 -6.57 14.00 -2.71
N VAL A 118 -7.44 13.16 -2.18
CA VAL A 118 -8.05 12.05 -2.91
C VAL A 118 -9.34 12.54 -3.56
N ARG A 119 -9.47 12.34 -4.86
CA ARG A 119 -10.59 12.83 -5.68
C ARG A 119 -11.22 11.73 -6.49
N THR A 120 -12.45 11.94 -6.95
CA THR A 120 -13.12 11.06 -7.90
C THR A 120 -12.27 10.90 -9.16
N LEU A 121 -12.11 9.66 -9.58
CA LEU A 121 -11.34 9.31 -10.77
C LEU A 121 -12.00 9.90 -12.02
N ARG A 122 -11.20 10.61 -12.83
CA ARG A 122 -11.64 11.13 -14.14
C ARG A 122 -11.51 10.02 -15.17
N ALA A 123 -12.61 9.30 -15.37
CA ALA A 123 -12.65 8.11 -16.21
C ALA A 123 -12.93 8.38 -17.68
N ASP A 124 -13.24 9.65 -18.06
CA ASP A 124 -13.50 10.10 -19.44
C ASP A 124 -14.45 9.18 -20.23
N GLY A 125 -15.56 8.80 -19.59
CA GLY A 125 -16.58 7.93 -20.16
C GLY A 125 -16.39 6.43 -19.90
N LEU A 126 -15.31 6.02 -19.30
CA LEU A 126 -15.15 4.63 -18.83
C LEU A 126 -15.96 4.37 -17.56
N PRO A 127 -16.37 3.11 -17.29
CA PRO A 127 -17.15 2.79 -16.09
C PRO A 127 -16.32 2.97 -14.81
N LEU A 128 -17.01 3.36 -13.73
CA LEU A 128 -16.46 3.34 -12.37
C LEU A 128 -17.14 2.23 -11.54
N PRO A 129 -16.39 1.54 -10.67
CA PRO A 129 -14.96 1.71 -10.37
C PRO A 129 -14.04 1.30 -11.53
N HIS A 130 -12.83 1.85 -11.61
CA HIS A 130 -11.72 1.26 -12.35
C HIS A 130 -11.45 -0.12 -11.73
N MET A 131 -11.90 -1.16 -12.40
CA MET A 131 -11.81 -2.56 -11.91
C MET A 131 -11.16 -3.43 -12.98
N GLY A 132 -10.06 -4.07 -12.61
CA GLY A 132 -9.36 -4.99 -13.50
C GLY A 132 -7.85 -4.74 -13.54
N TRP A 133 -7.23 -5.33 -14.56
CA TRP A 133 -5.80 -5.22 -14.79
C TRP A 133 -5.48 -3.98 -15.60
N ASN A 134 -4.44 -3.24 -15.18
CA ASN A 134 -3.94 -2.09 -15.91
C ASN A 134 -2.41 -2.04 -15.84
N ARG A 135 -1.80 -1.37 -16.80
CA ARG A 135 -0.35 -1.21 -16.90
C ARG A 135 0.12 -0.09 -16.01
N VAL A 136 1.22 -0.34 -15.29
CA VAL A 136 1.84 0.65 -14.39
C VAL A 136 3.20 1.06 -14.93
N TYR A 137 3.46 2.36 -14.87
CA TYR A 137 4.69 2.98 -15.35
C TYR A 137 5.37 3.69 -14.18
N PRO A 138 6.47 3.11 -13.63
CA PRO A 138 7.22 3.74 -12.56
C PRO A 138 7.87 5.07 -13.02
N GLU A 139 7.94 6.03 -12.10
CA GLU A 139 8.66 7.28 -12.29
C GLU A 139 10.14 7.14 -11.89
N ASP A 140 10.97 8.10 -12.27
CA ASP A 140 12.39 8.09 -11.89
C ASP A 140 12.60 8.74 -10.51
N THR A 141 12.12 8.10 -9.46
CA THR A 141 12.25 8.55 -8.07
C THR A 141 12.93 7.48 -7.20
N PRO A 142 13.54 7.85 -6.06
CA PRO A 142 14.14 6.87 -5.15
C PRO A 142 13.14 5.79 -4.68
N HIS A 143 11.90 6.18 -4.38
CA HIS A 143 10.85 5.25 -3.97
C HIS A 143 10.44 4.30 -5.11
N ALA A 144 10.36 4.80 -6.35
CA ALA A 144 10.08 3.95 -7.51
C ALA A 144 11.20 2.93 -7.75
N ARG A 145 12.46 3.37 -7.68
CA ARG A 145 13.61 2.46 -7.82
C ARG A 145 13.64 1.38 -6.75
N LEU A 146 13.15 1.68 -5.54
CA LEU A 146 13.02 0.70 -4.47
C LEU A 146 11.86 -0.26 -4.74
N LEU A 147 10.64 0.25 -4.92
CA LEU A 147 9.42 -0.57 -5.00
C LEU A 147 9.35 -1.38 -6.31
N PHE A 148 9.77 -0.80 -7.43
CA PHE A 148 9.67 -1.42 -8.76
C PHE A 148 10.97 -2.06 -9.25
N ARG A 149 11.94 -2.31 -8.38
CA ARG A 149 13.19 -3.00 -8.74
C ARG A 149 12.89 -4.38 -9.34
N GLY A 150 13.33 -4.61 -10.60
CA GLY A 150 13.09 -5.86 -11.33
C GLY A 150 11.65 -6.05 -11.81
N ILE A 151 10.88 -4.96 -11.87
CA ILE A 151 9.54 -4.88 -12.47
C ILE A 151 9.67 -3.99 -13.71
N GLU A 152 9.15 -4.44 -14.85
CA GLU A 152 9.24 -3.70 -16.10
C GLU A 152 8.17 -2.60 -16.19
N ALA A 153 8.51 -1.48 -16.83
CA ALA A 153 7.53 -0.45 -17.12
C ALA A 153 6.45 -1.00 -18.06
N GLY A 154 5.19 -0.87 -17.63
CA GLY A 154 4.05 -1.44 -18.33
C GLY A 154 3.65 -2.84 -17.87
N ASP A 155 4.25 -3.38 -16.80
CA ASP A 155 3.75 -4.56 -16.13
C ASP A 155 2.33 -4.36 -15.59
N TRP A 156 1.60 -5.46 -15.49
CA TRP A 156 0.18 -5.46 -15.15
C TRP A 156 -0.05 -5.60 -13.64
N PHE A 157 -0.93 -4.73 -13.12
CA PHE A 157 -1.41 -4.76 -11.73
C PHE A 157 -2.92 -4.72 -11.67
N TYR A 158 -3.51 -5.24 -10.59
CA TYR A 158 -4.95 -5.30 -10.40
C TYR A 158 -5.46 -4.11 -9.59
N PHE A 159 -6.43 -3.40 -10.15
CA PHE A 159 -7.07 -2.21 -9.56
C PHE A 159 -8.54 -2.48 -9.23
N VAL A 160 -9.05 -1.82 -8.20
CA VAL A 160 -10.48 -1.67 -7.92
C VAL A 160 -10.71 -0.40 -7.09
N HIS A 161 -10.97 0.72 -7.74
CA HIS A 161 -11.17 2.01 -7.06
C HIS A 161 -11.99 2.99 -7.91
N SER A 162 -12.67 3.93 -7.23
CA SER A 162 -13.37 5.06 -7.85
C SER A 162 -12.75 6.40 -7.51
N TYR A 163 -11.85 6.43 -6.52
CA TYR A 163 -11.12 7.61 -6.05
C TYR A 163 -9.62 7.35 -6.16
N ALA A 164 -8.84 8.42 -6.35
CA ALA A 164 -7.39 8.34 -6.47
C ALA A 164 -6.74 9.68 -6.07
N MET A 165 -5.45 9.65 -5.76
CA MET A 165 -4.63 10.84 -5.68
C MET A 165 -4.42 11.43 -7.09
N PRO A 166 -4.41 12.78 -7.26
CA PRO A 166 -4.16 13.40 -8.55
C PRO A 166 -2.72 13.17 -9.00
N THR A 167 -2.53 13.14 -10.31
CA THR A 167 -1.19 13.10 -10.90
C THR A 167 -0.38 14.35 -10.53
N GLY A 168 0.90 14.16 -10.28
CA GLY A 168 1.83 15.25 -9.92
C GLY A 168 2.03 15.46 -8.42
N ALA A 169 1.21 14.86 -7.55
CA ALA A 169 1.41 14.90 -6.11
C ALA A 169 2.24 13.69 -5.66
N CYS A 170 3.53 13.89 -5.38
CA CYS A 170 4.46 12.85 -4.91
C CYS A 170 4.43 11.54 -5.73
N PRO A 171 4.43 11.58 -7.10
CA PRO A 171 4.22 10.40 -7.91
C PRO A 171 5.39 9.44 -7.79
N THR A 172 5.07 8.16 -7.64
CA THR A 172 6.05 7.07 -7.67
C THR A 172 5.79 6.17 -8.87
N ALA A 173 4.54 6.04 -9.29
CA ALA A 173 4.14 5.40 -10.53
C ALA A 173 2.79 5.93 -11.01
N ARG A 174 2.52 5.78 -12.30
CA ARG A 174 1.27 6.17 -12.95
C ARG A 174 0.66 5.04 -13.76
N CYS A 175 -0.63 5.15 -14.03
CA CYS A 175 -1.35 4.37 -15.03
C CYS A 175 -2.34 5.28 -15.78
N THR A 176 -3.03 4.75 -16.80
CA THR A 176 -4.05 5.48 -17.54
C THR A 176 -5.39 4.76 -17.45
N TYR A 177 -6.43 5.47 -17.04
CA TYR A 177 -7.81 4.98 -17.08
C TYR A 177 -8.74 6.15 -17.42
N GLY A 178 -9.00 6.35 -18.72
CA GLY A 178 -9.55 7.61 -19.24
C GLY A 178 -8.47 8.70 -19.18
N ALA A 179 -8.30 9.31 -18.02
CA ALA A 179 -7.19 10.22 -17.72
C ALA A 179 -5.99 9.49 -17.08
N GLU A 180 -4.89 10.21 -16.91
CA GLU A 180 -3.74 9.72 -16.15
C GLU A 180 -4.08 9.67 -14.65
N VAL A 181 -3.63 8.60 -13.97
CA VAL A 181 -3.93 8.30 -12.57
C VAL A 181 -2.62 8.01 -11.83
N THR A 182 -2.50 8.51 -10.60
CA THR A 182 -1.45 8.08 -9.68
C THR A 182 -1.68 6.61 -9.31
N ALA A 183 -0.77 5.74 -9.72
CA ALA A 183 -0.80 4.32 -9.39
C ALA A 183 -0.03 4.01 -8.10
N ALA A 184 0.97 4.83 -7.78
CA ALA A 184 1.70 4.80 -6.52
C ALA A 184 2.19 6.21 -6.17
N ALA A 185 2.16 6.54 -4.89
CA ALA A 185 2.66 7.80 -4.31
C ALA A 185 3.58 7.53 -3.14
N ALA A 186 4.52 8.44 -2.86
CA ALA A 186 5.37 8.31 -1.68
C ALA A 186 5.85 9.67 -1.16
N HIS A 187 6.01 9.73 0.17
CA HIS A 187 6.65 10.85 0.86
C HIS A 187 7.35 10.33 2.12
N ALA A 188 8.61 10.69 2.30
CA ALA A 188 9.46 10.23 3.42
C ALA A 188 9.47 8.69 3.54
N ASN A 189 9.05 8.13 4.67
CA ASN A 189 8.94 6.68 4.90
C ASN A 189 7.56 6.11 4.54
N PHE A 190 6.62 6.93 4.07
CA PHE A 190 5.28 6.52 3.66
C PHE A 190 5.22 6.30 2.16
N MET A 191 4.77 5.12 1.77
CA MET A 191 4.56 4.71 0.39
C MET A 191 3.13 4.20 0.23
N GLY A 192 2.52 4.42 -0.91
CA GLY A 192 1.16 3.98 -1.22
C GLY A 192 1.07 3.37 -2.60
N LEU A 193 0.17 2.40 -2.74
CA LEU A 193 -0.17 1.70 -3.98
C LEU A 193 -1.69 1.74 -4.16
N GLN A 194 -2.17 2.32 -5.25
CA GLN A 194 -3.60 2.32 -5.56
C GLN A 194 -4.09 0.94 -6.01
N PHE A 195 -3.22 0.11 -6.52
CA PHE A 195 -3.51 -1.28 -6.89
C PHE A 195 -3.26 -2.26 -5.74
N HIS A 196 -3.69 -3.50 -5.96
CA HIS A 196 -3.56 -4.59 -5.01
C HIS A 196 -2.36 -5.49 -5.39
N PRO A 197 -1.16 -5.32 -4.81
CA PRO A 197 -0.02 -6.15 -5.15
C PRO A 197 -0.25 -7.63 -4.79
N GLU A 198 -1.01 -7.92 -3.71
CA GLU A 198 -1.36 -9.27 -3.28
C GLU A 198 -2.25 -10.03 -4.29
N ARG A 199 -2.84 -9.28 -5.26
CA ARG A 199 -3.67 -9.81 -6.35
C ARG A 199 -3.01 -9.65 -7.73
N SER A 200 -1.76 -9.17 -7.79
CA SER A 200 -1.09 -8.78 -9.03
C SER A 200 -0.02 -9.79 -9.50
N GLY A 201 -0.18 -11.07 -9.14
CA GLY A 201 0.67 -12.15 -9.64
C GLY A 201 2.15 -11.96 -9.32
N ARG A 202 3.04 -12.24 -10.30
CA ARG A 202 4.49 -12.17 -10.11
C ARG A 202 5.00 -10.74 -9.87
N ALA A 203 4.49 -9.77 -10.62
CA ALA A 203 4.87 -8.36 -10.44
C ALA A 203 4.49 -7.85 -9.04
N GLY A 204 3.28 -8.19 -8.56
CA GLY A 204 2.85 -7.86 -7.21
C GLY A 204 3.67 -8.54 -6.12
N ALA A 205 4.01 -9.82 -6.28
CA ALA A 205 4.87 -10.55 -5.34
C ALA A 205 6.28 -9.93 -5.28
N ARG A 206 6.87 -9.58 -6.44
CA ARG A 206 8.14 -8.87 -6.53
C ARG A 206 8.10 -7.53 -5.80
N LEU A 207 7.02 -6.76 -5.98
CA LEU A 207 6.87 -5.46 -5.32
C LEU A 207 6.79 -5.60 -3.79
N ILE A 208 6.01 -6.57 -3.29
CA ILE A 208 5.96 -6.86 -1.84
C ILE A 208 7.35 -7.26 -1.33
N ALA A 209 8.08 -8.12 -2.04
CA ALA A 209 9.44 -8.51 -1.67
C ALA A 209 10.40 -7.31 -1.64
N ASN A 210 10.31 -6.42 -2.63
CA ASN A 210 11.11 -5.19 -2.66
C ASN A 210 10.83 -4.28 -1.46
N PHE A 211 9.55 -4.10 -1.09
CA PHE A 211 9.17 -3.35 0.10
C PHE A 211 9.71 -4.01 1.38
N LEU A 212 9.65 -5.32 1.47
CA LEU A 212 10.23 -6.07 2.59
C LEU A 212 11.77 -6.02 2.62
N GLY A 213 12.42 -5.69 1.49
CA GLY A 213 13.87 -5.70 1.37
C GLY A 213 14.48 -7.10 1.29
N ILE A 214 13.73 -8.06 0.75
CA ILE A 214 14.13 -9.45 0.54
C ILE A 214 14.26 -9.77 -0.95
N GLU A 215 15.03 -10.82 -1.28
CA GLU A 215 15.07 -11.36 -2.64
C GLU A 215 13.88 -12.29 -2.88
N ALA A 216 13.25 -12.21 -4.08
CA ALA A 216 12.10 -13.01 -4.48
C ALA A 216 12.30 -13.60 -5.88
#